data_e6470c7a032aaa6f2f63942ca8a816f3
#
_entry.id   e6470c7a032aaa6f2f63942ca8a816f3
#
_cell.length_a   1.000
_cell.length_b   1.000
_cell.length_c   1.000
_cell.angle_alpha   90.00
_cell.angle_beta   90.00
_cell.angle_gamma   90.00
#
_symmetry.space_group_name_H-M   'P 1'
#
loop_
_entity.id
_entity.type
_entity.pdbx_description
1 polymer ?
#
loop_
_entity_poly.entity_id
_entity_poly.type
_entity_poly.pdbx_seq_one_letter_code
_entity_poly.pdbx_strand_id
1 'polypeptide(L)'
;MQTWSIGSTTVTRIEEQIGPNDMPAGGFLPKLDRARFEVHYPWMVPTHYDPANDKLITSNHSWLIRTGTHTILLDTCAGNHKERPWLPRFHQLDVPFLSRLREAGAAPEDIDIVMCTHLHSDHVG
;
A
#
# COMPACT_ATOMS: atom_id res chain seq x y z
N MET A 1 8.88 -9.35 -5.16
CA MET A 1 7.45 -9.23 -5.55
C MET A 1 6.70 -10.44 -5.02
N GLN A 2 5.48 -10.28 -4.56
CA GLN A 2 4.65 -11.37 -4.01
C GLN A 2 3.46 -11.61 -4.94
N THR A 3 3.27 -12.87 -5.35
CA THR A 3 2.17 -13.30 -6.22
C THR A 3 1.50 -14.54 -5.63
N TRP A 4 0.20 -14.57 -5.67
CA TRP A 4 -0.64 -15.69 -5.25
C TRP A 4 -1.50 -16.17 -6.40
N SER A 5 -1.83 -17.48 -6.41
CA SER A 5 -2.76 -18.08 -7.36
C SER A 5 -4.04 -18.51 -6.62
N ILE A 6 -5.18 -18.14 -7.17
CA ILE A 6 -6.52 -18.51 -6.67
C ILE A 6 -7.28 -19.11 -7.85
N GLY A 7 -7.25 -20.42 -7.97
CA GLY A 7 -7.71 -21.12 -9.18
C GLY A 7 -6.87 -20.70 -10.40
N SER A 8 -7.52 -20.20 -11.44
CA SER A 8 -6.87 -19.70 -12.65
C SER A 8 -6.49 -18.20 -12.58
N THR A 9 -6.82 -17.53 -11.47
CA THR A 9 -6.52 -16.10 -11.27
C THR A 9 -5.21 -15.94 -10.53
N THR A 10 -4.39 -14.98 -10.94
CA THR A 10 -3.20 -14.54 -10.20
C THR A 10 -3.41 -13.16 -9.61
N VAL A 11 -2.90 -12.95 -8.39
CA VAL A 11 -2.93 -11.67 -7.67
C VAL A 11 -1.51 -11.31 -7.30
N THR A 12 -1.00 -10.21 -7.83
CA THR A 12 0.37 -9.74 -7.60
C THR A 12 0.34 -8.41 -6.86
N ARG A 13 1.11 -8.30 -5.78
CA ARG A 13 1.25 -7.06 -5.02
C ARG A 13 2.25 -6.13 -5.71
N ILE A 14 1.80 -4.92 -6.04
CA ILE A 14 2.62 -3.85 -6.61
C ILE A 14 2.81 -2.78 -5.52
N GLU A 15 3.95 -2.79 -4.90
CA GLU A 15 4.26 -1.85 -3.81
C GLU A 15 4.55 -0.46 -4.35
N GLU A 16 3.90 0.56 -3.76
CA GLU A 16 4.29 1.95 -3.91
C GLU A 16 5.33 2.31 -2.85
N GLN A 17 5.00 2.12 -1.57
CA GLN A 17 5.92 2.35 -0.46
C GLN A 17 5.53 1.56 0.79
N ILE A 18 6.54 1.25 1.61
CA ILE A 18 6.39 0.78 2.99
C ILE A 18 7.12 1.77 3.89
N GLY A 19 6.50 2.15 4.98
CA GLY A 19 7.14 3.05 5.93
C GLY A 19 6.22 3.49 7.06
N PRO A 20 6.76 4.32 7.97
CA PRO A 20 6.01 4.82 9.11
C PRO A 20 4.89 5.77 8.69
N ASN A 21 3.78 5.70 9.40
CA ASN A 21 2.69 6.67 9.28
C ASN A 21 3.11 8.07 9.73
N ASP A 22 2.41 9.10 9.22
CA ASP A 22 2.66 10.49 9.62
C ASP A 22 2.36 10.72 11.11
N MET A 23 1.31 10.09 11.65
CA MET A 23 0.88 10.25 13.04
C MET A 23 1.34 9.09 13.94
N PRO A 24 1.45 9.32 15.26
CA PRO A 24 1.70 8.25 16.24
C PRO A 24 0.60 7.17 16.22
N ALA A 25 0.93 5.97 16.71
CA ALA A 25 0.00 4.83 16.73
C ALA A 25 -1.33 5.15 17.43
N GLY A 26 -1.29 5.89 18.55
CA GLY A 26 -2.51 6.33 19.25
C GLY A 26 -3.34 7.36 18.50
N GLY A 27 -2.73 8.14 17.60
CA GLY A 27 -3.45 9.05 16.69
C GLY A 27 -4.13 8.29 15.56
N PHE A 28 -3.46 7.29 15.02
CA PHE A 28 -4.00 6.42 13.98
C PHE A 28 -5.09 5.47 14.51
N LEU A 29 -4.91 4.97 15.73
CA LEU A 29 -5.83 4.09 16.45
C LEU A 29 -6.32 4.77 17.73
N PRO A 30 -7.35 5.62 17.71
CA PRO A 30 -7.75 6.45 18.88
C PRO A 30 -8.19 5.65 20.12
N LYS A 31 -8.54 4.37 19.95
CA LYS A 31 -8.93 3.46 21.03
C LYS A 31 -7.83 2.46 21.39
N LEU A 32 -6.56 2.76 21.05
CA LEU A 32 -5.43 1.87 21.30
C LEU A 32 -5.23 1.65 22.82
N ASP A 33 -5.43 0.40 23.24
CA ASP A 33 -5.03 -0.07 24.56
C ASP A 33 -3.54 -0.46 24.52
N ARG A 34 -2.69 0.35 25.13
CA ARG A 34 -1.22 0.17 25.09
C ARG A 34 -0.79 -1.16 25.68
N ALA A 35 -1.36 -1.58 26.80
CA ALA A 35 -0.98 -2.83 27.44
C ALA A 35 -1.30 -4.04 26.56
N ARG A 36 -2.46 -4.02 25.90
CA ARG A 36 -2.80 -5.05 24.91
C ARG A 36 -1.95 -4.98 23.65
N PHE A 37 -1.58 -3.80 23.21
CA PHE A 37 -0.76 -3.60 22.01
C PHE A 37 0.67 -4.15 22.21
N GLU A 38 1.27 -3.91 23.38
CA GLU A 38 2.63 -4.37 23.69
C GLU A 38 2.76 -5.90 23.66
N VAL A 39 1.71 -6.64 23.96
CA VAL A 39 1.70 -8.13 23.88
C VAL A 39 2.00 -8.62 22.45
N HIS A 40 1.76 -7.78 21.45
CA HIS A 40 1.97 -8.09 20.03
C HIS A 40 3.36 -7.67 19.50
N TYR A 41 4.18 -6.97 20.26
CA TYR A 41 5.52 -6.53 19.85
C TYR A 41 6.42 -7.65 19.31
N PRO A 42 6.41 -8.88 19.84
CA PRO A 42 7.29 -9.94 19.32
C PRO A 42 7.12 -10.25 17.84
N TRP A 43 5.94 -10.01 17.27
CA TRP A 43 5.71 -10.23 15.83
C TRP A 43 5.56 -8.92 15.04
N MET A 44 5.27 -7.79 15.71
CA MET A 44 5.07 -6.50 15.05
C MET A 44 6.37 -5.74 14.83
N VAL A 45 7.31 -5.81 15.78
CA VAL A 45 8.55 -5.03 15.76
C VAL A 45 9.66 -5.80 15.04
N PRO A 46 10.41 -5.16 14.15
CA PRO A 46 10.28 -3.79 13.66
C PRO A 46 9.37 -3.65 12.42
N THR A 47 8.78 -4.75 11.92
CA THR A 47 8.18 -4.83 10.59
C THR A 47 6.89 -4.02 10.46
N HIS A 48 6.08 -3.96 11.52
CA HIS A 48 4.76 -3.33 11.51
C HIS A 48 4.63 -2.17 12.51
N TYR A 49 5.60 -2.05 13.41
CA TYR A 49 5.61 -0.99 14.41
C TYR A 49 7.05 -0.58 14.76
N ASP A 50 7.26 0.72 14.82
CA ASP A 50 8.48 1.36 15.30
C ASP A 50 8.23 1.93 16.71
N PRO A 51 8.68 1.24 17.78
CA PRO A 51 8.45 1.69 19.15
C PRO A 51 9.26 2.94 19.52
N ALA A 52 10.37 3.21 18.85
CA ALA A 52 11.21 4.38 19.14
C ALA A 52 10.52 5.68 18.74
N ASN A 53 9.71 5.66 17.69
CA ASN A 53 8.96 6.81 17.17
C ASN A 53 7.45 6.70 17.39
N ASP A 54 6.98 5.64 18.04
CA ASP A 54 5.55 5.31 18.22
C ASP A 54 4.78 5.32 16.89
N LYS A 55 5.32 4.69 15.85
CA LYS A 55 4.77 4.71 14.50
C LYS A 55 4.37 3.32 14.01
N LEU A 56 3.16 3.20 13.47
CA LEU A 56 2.80 2.02 12.69
C LEU A 56 3.55 2.05 11.35
N ILE A 57 4.10 0.92 10.95
CA ILE A 57 4.67 0.72 9.62
C ILE A 57 3.58 0.15 8.73
N THR A 58 3.21 0.88 7.70
CA THR A 58 2.14 0.49 6.78
C THR A 58 2.64 0.38 5.36
N SER A 59 2.01 -0.49 4.60
CA SER A 59 2.29 -0.69 3.18
C SER A 59 1.19 -0.05 2.35
N ASN A 60 1.59 0.83 1.43
CA ASN A 60 0.74 1.33 0.37
C ASN A 60 1.07 0.58 -0.91
N HIS A 61 0.09 -0.10 -1.50
CA HIS A 61 0.29 -0.98 -2.65
C HIS A 61 -1.01 -1.21 -3.42
N SER A 62 -0.87 -1.49 -4.70
CA SER A 62 -1.95 -1.93 -5.58
C SER A 62 -1.92 -3.44 -5.75
N TRP A 63 -3.03 -3.99 -6.22
CA TRP A 63 -3.12 -5.38 -6.61
C TRP A 63 -3.31 -5.50 -8.12
N LEU A 64 -2.35 -6.15 -8.79
CA LEU A 64 -2.49 -6.55 -10.17
C LEU A 64 -3.16 -7.93 -10.20
N ILE A 65 -4.38 -7.99 -10.71
CA ILE A 65 -5.19 -9.21 -10.77
C ILE A 65 -5.30 -9.62 -12.24
N ARG A 66 -4.86 -10.85 -12.54
CA ARG A 66 -5.06 -11.43 -13.86
C ARG A 66 -6.03 -12.59 -13.76
N THR A 67 -7.13 -12.46 -14.47
CA THR A 67 -8.09 -13.54 -14.72
C THR A 67 -7.73 -14.23 -16.04
N GLY A 68 -8.51 -15.17 -16.51
CA GLY A 68 -8.30 -15.73 -17.86
C GLY A 68 -8.60 -14.75 -19.01
N THR A 69 -9.27 -13.61 -18.70
CA THR A 69 -9.81 -12.67 -19.72
C THR A 69 -9.43 -11.21 -19.49
N HIS A 70 -9.10 -10.80 -18.26
CA HIS A 70 -8.81 -9.41 -17.93
C HIS A 70 -7.59 -9.24 -17.04
N THR A 71 -6.91 -8.12 -17.24
CA THR A 71 -5.87 -7.58 -16.38
C THR A 71 -6.46 -6.38 -15.63
N ILE A 72 -6.57 -6.50 -14.30
CA ILE A 72 -7.24 -5.52 -13.44
C ILE A 72 -6.20 -4.92 -12.49
N LEU A 73 -6.17 -3.61 -12.38
CA LEU A 73 -5.44 -2.91 -11.33
C LEU A 73 -6.43 -2.44 -10.26
N LEU A 74 -6.31 -3.02 -9.06
CA LEU A 74 -7.12 -2.64 -7.91
C LEU A 74 -6.34 -1.66 -7.04
N ASP A 75 -6.88 -0.47 -6.88
CA ASP A 75 -6.28 0.74 -6.33
C ASP A 75 -5.07 1.24 -7.14
N THR A 76 -4.83 2.53 -7.13
CA THR A 76 -3.71 3.18 -7.83
C THR A 76 -2.74 3.88 -6.88
N CYS A 77 -2.83 3.53 -5.60
CA CYS A 77 -1.99 4.07 -4.52
C CYS A 77 -2.15 5.60 -4.35
N ALA A 78 -1.11 6.27 -3.85
CA ALA A 78 -1.12 7.73 -3.68
C ALA A 78 -0.75 8.46 -4.98
N GLY A 79 0.09 7.86 -5.81
CA GLY A 79 0.56 8.43 -7.06
C GLY A 79 1.64 9.49 -6.88
N ASN A 80 2.50 9.60 -7.91
CA ASN A 80 3.62 10.53 -7.92
C ASN A 80 3.18 11.98 -8.20
N HIS A 81 4.01 12.94 -7.75
CA HIS A 81 3.93 14.37 -8.06
C HIS A 81 2.59 15.03 -7.69
N LYS A 82 1.90 14.51 -6.66
CA LYS A 82 0.64 15.08 -6.15
C LYS A 82 0.88 16.09 -5.06
N GLU A 83 0.22 17.24 -5.15
CA GLU A 83 0.22 18.29 -4.13
C GLU A 83 -0.66 17.87 -2.94
N ARG A 84 -0.03 17.42 -1.85
CA ARG A 84 -0.69 17.01 -0.61
C ARG A 84 0.09 17.46 0.63
N PRO A 85 0.30 18.77 0.83
CA PRO A 85 1.14 19.27 1.92
C PRO A 85 0.63 18.90 3.33
N TRP A 86 -0.66 18.55 3.46
CA TRP A 86 -1.27 18.06 4.70
C TRP A 86 -1.07 16.56 4.96
N LEU A 87 -0.50 15.83 3.99
CA LEU A 87 -0.15 14.40 4.08
C LEU A 87 1.30 14.23 3.64
N PRO A 88 2.29 14.54 4.51
CA PRO A 88 3.71 14.56 4.15
C PRO A 88 4.19 13.27 3.50
N ARG A 89 3.71 12.13 3.97
CA ARG A 89 4.04 10.81 3.44
C ARG A 89 3.65 10.63 1.96
N PHE A 90 2.62 11.32 1.48
CA PHE A 90 2.06 11.21 0.12
C PHE A 90 2.24 12.49 -0.70
N HIS A 91 2.98 13.46 -0.14
CA HIS A 91 3.24 14.72 -0.82
C HIS A 91 4.41 14.59 -1.77
N GLN A 92 4.20 14.94 -3.04
CA GLN A 92 5.24 14.98 -4.08
C GLN A 92 6.07 13.68 -4.15
N LEU A 93 5.43 12.52 -4.04
CA LEU A 93 6.12 11.24 -4.22
C LEU A 93 6.83 11.18 -5.58
N ASP A 94 7.97 10.50 -5.59
CA ASP A 94 8.69 10.13 -6.82
C ASP A 94 9.25 8.72 -6.64
N VAL A 95 8.37 7.74 -6.77
CA VAL A 95 8.68 6.31 -6.59
C VAL A 95 8.48 5.55 -7.89
N PRO A 96 9.25 4.47 -8.15
CA PRO A 96 9.22 3.75 -9.42
C PRO A 96 8.02 2.81 -9.55
N PHE A 97 6.79 3.27 -9.24
CA PHE A 97 5.59 2.44 -9.25
C PHE A 97 5.33 1.80 -10.62
N LEU A 98 5.40 2.58 -11.70
CA LEU A 98 5.17 2.07 -13.05
C LEU A 98 6.25 1.08 -13.50
N SER A 99 7.49 1.22 -13.03
CA SER A 99 8.54 0.22 -13.28
C SER A 99 8.23 -1.10 -12.58
N ARG A 100 7.78 -1.03 -11.33
CA ARG A 100 7.36 -2.21 -10.56
C ARG A 100 6.14 -2.91 -11.18
N LEU A 101 5.21 -2.14 -11.75
CA LEU A 101 4.07 -2.68 -12.52
C LEU A 101 4.56 -3.43 -13.76
N ARG A 102 5.52 -2.85 -14.52
CA ARG A 102 6.15 -3.52 -15.67
C ARG A 102 6.93 -4.77 -15.29
N GLU A 103 7.65 -4.74 -14.18
CA GLU A 103 8.35 -5.91 -13.63
C GLU A 103 7.37 -7.04 -13.25
N ALA A 104 6.14 -6.68 -12.85
CA ALA A 104 5.05 -7.63 -12.63
C ALA A 104 4.42 -8.14 -13.96
N GLY A 105 4.93 -7.68 -15.09
CA GLY A 105 4.54 -8.10 -16.43
C GLY A 105 3.30 -7.38 -16.97
N ALA A 106 2.98 -6.16 -16.50
CA ALA A 106 1.93 -5.32 -17.08
C ALA A 106 2.41 -3.86 -17.21
N ALA A 107 2.34 -3.29 -18.38
CA ALA A 107 2.40 -1.86 -18.57
C ALA A 107 1.01 -1.22 -18.34
N PRO A 108 0.90 0.11 -18.14
CA PRO A 108 -0.40 0.78 -18.03
C PRO A 108 -1.35 0.45 -19.18
N GLU A 109 -0.81 0.28 -20.37
CA GLU A 109 -1.54 -0.03 -21.60
C GLU A 109 -2.16 -1.44 -21.60
N ASP A 110 -1.65 -2.34 -20.74
CA ASP A 110 -2.11 -3.72 -20.61
C ASP A 110 -3.25 -3.86 -19.57
N ILE A 111 -3.63 -2.77 -18.91
CA ILE A 111 -4.67 -2.76 -17.88
C ILE A 111 -6.04 -2.57 -18.55
N ASP A 112 -6.88 -3.59 -18.50
CA ASP A 112 -8.24 -3.52 -19.03
C ASP A 112 -9.19 -2.76 -18.11
N ILE A 113 -8.99 -2.89 -16.78
CA ILE A 113 -9.90 -2.34 -15.76
C ILE A 113 -9.07 -1.75 -14.61
N VAL A 114 -9.36 -0.51 -14.24
CA VAL A 114 -8.91 0.10 -12.98
C VAL A 114 -10.10 0.17 -12.03
N MET A 115 -9.93 -0.36 -10.81
CA MET A 115 -10.93 -0.32 -9.75
C MET A 115 -10.34 0.33 -8.50
N CYS A 116 -11.17 1.05 -7.75
CA CYS A 116 -10.79 1.59 -6.44
C CYS A 116 -11.66 0.93 -5.36
N THR A 117 -11.02 0.48 -4.27
CA THR A 117 -11.73 -0.04 -3.09
C THR A 117 -12.55 1.07 -2.43
N HIS A 118 -11.97 2.28 -2.38
CA HIS A 118 -12.59 3.50 -1.88
C HIS A 118 -11.82 4.73 -2.36
N LEU A 119 -12.31 5.94 -2.07
CA LEU A 119 -11.81 7.18 -2.64
C LEU A 119 -10.88 7.98 -1.71
N HIS A 120 -10.18 7.34 -0.77
CA HIS A 120 -9.10 8.00 -0.04
C HIS A 120 -7.90 8.26 -0.96
N SER A 121 -7.12 9.28 -0.62
CA SER A 121 -6.04 9.80 -1.47
C SER A 121 -4.90 8.81 -1.75
N ASP A 122 -4.77 7.78 -0.97
CA ASP A 122 -3.80 6.70 -1.11
C ASP A 122 -4.33 5.49 -1.93
N HIS A 123 -5.52 5.64 -2.55
CA HIS A 123 -6.13 4.62 -3.40
C HIS A 123 -6.46 5.12 -4.82
N VAL A 124 -6.37 6.44 -5.06
CA VAL A 124 -6.81 7.11 -6.30
C VAL A 124 -5.69 7.98 -6.93
N GLY A 125 -4.47 7.50 -6.86
CA GLY A 125 -3.26 8.20 -7.34
C GLY A 125 -3.10 8.34 -8.84
#